data_d0481b3ae8dcc5365e29d49218d15d52
#
_entry.id   d0481b3ae8dcc5365e29d49218d15d52
#
_cell.length_a   1.000
_cell.length_b   1.000
_cell.length_c   1.000
_cell.angle_alpha   90.00
_cell.angle_beta   90.00
_cell.angle_gamma   90.00
#
_symmetry.space_group_name_H-M   'P 1'
#
loop_
_entity.id
_entity.type
_entity.pdbx_description
1 polymer ?
#
loop_
_entity_poly.entity_id
_entity_poly.type
_entity_poly.pdbx_seq_one_letter_code
_entity_poly.pdbx_strand_id
1 'polypeptide(L)'
;MFSIDYIKEWSESYKTDLTTNIMPFWLKYGLDKVNGGIYTCVDRDGSLMDTTKSVWFQGRFAFICSYAYNNIEKNEAWLAAAKSTIDFIEAHCFDSDGRMYLSLIHI
;
A
#
# COMPACT_ATOMS: atom_id res chain seq x y z
N MET A 1 1.76 10.88 -32.38
CA MET A 1 2.78 11.11 -31.34
C MET A 1 2.26 12.11 -30.33
N PHE A 2 2.44 11.84 -29.05
CA PHE A 2 2.00 12.75 -28.00
C PHE A 2 2.99 13.89 -27.81
N SER A 3 2.48 15.10 -27.60
CA SER A 3 3.32 16.25 -27.29
C SER A 3 3.88 16.15 -25.87
N ILE A 4 4.96 16.90 -25.58
CA ILE A 4 5.53 16.99 -24.23
C ILE A 4 4.51 17.57 -23.26
N ASP A 5 3.73 18.57 -23.67
CA ASP A 5 2.71 19.17 -22.81
C ASP A 5 1.61 18.17 -22.47
N TYR A 6 1.19 17.34 -23.42
CA TYR A 6 0.23 16.27 -23.19
C TYR A 6 0.75 15.26 -22.15
N ILE A 7 2.00 14.85 -22.29
CA ILE A 7 2.64 13.90 -21.36
C ILE A 7 2.74 14.50 -19.96
N LYS A 8 3.14 15.77 -19.87
CA LYS A 8 3.22 16.47 -18.57
C LYS A 8 1.86 16.59 -17.90
N GLU A 9 0.82 16.91 -18.65
CA GLU A 9 -0.55 17.01 -18.14
C GLU A 9 -1.01 15.69 -17.53
N TRP A 10 -0.82 14.58 -18.22
CA TRP A 10 -1.18 13.26 -17.71
C TRP A 10 -0.31 12.85 -16.53
N SER A 11 0.98 13.15 -16.54
CA SER A 11 1.89 12.89 -15.43
C SER A 11 1.42 13.59 -14.16
N GLU A 12 1.06 14.87 -14.24
CA GLU A 12 0.53 15.62 -13.09
C GLU A 12 -0.83 15.08 -12.65
N SER A 13 -1.69 14.68 -13.58
CA SER A 13 -2.99 14.10 -13.28
C SER A 13 -2.84 12.80 -12.47
N TYR A 14 -1.97 11.90 -12.90
CA TYR A 14 -1.72 10.64 -12.19
C TYR A 14 -1.10 10.89 -10.80
N LYS A 15 -0.16 11.80 -10.71
CA LYS A 15 0.47 12.17 -9.43
C LYS A 15 -0.56 12.74 -8.45
N THR A 16 -1.41 13.63 -8.93
CA THR A 16 -2.48 14.23 -8.12
C THR A 16 -3.48 13.17 -7.67
N ASP A 17 -3.90 12.27 -8.54
CA ASP A 17 -4.81 11.19 -8.19
C ASP A 17 -4.19 10.26 -7.14
N LEU A 18 -2.94 9.89 -7.31
CA LEU A 18 -2.22 9.06 -6.35
C LEU A 18 -2.18 9.70 -4.96
N THR A 19 -1.80 10.97 -4.88
CA THR A 19 -1.53 11.63 -3.60
C THR A 19 -2.77 12.17 -2.90
N THR A 20 -3.82 12.50 -3.64
CA THR A 20 -5.05 13.09 -3.08
C THR A 20 -6.22 12.13 -2.98
N ASN A 21 -6.21 11.02 -3.71
CA ASN A 21 -7.31 10.07 -3.77
C ASN A 21 -6.87 8.65 -3.39
N ILE A 22 -5.94 8.06 -4.12
CA ILE A 22 -5.59 6.64 -3.95
C ILE A 22 -4.89 6.38 -2.63
N MET A 23 -3.82 7.08 -2.33
CA MET A 23 -3.08 6.87 -1.08
C MET A 23 -3.89 7.23 0.16
N PRO A 24 -4.61 8.37 0.21
CA PRO A 24 -5.47 8.65 1.35
C PRO A 24 -6.54 7.59 1.59
N PHE A 25 -7.14 7.04 0.52
CA PHE A 25 -8.13 5.97 0.64
C PHE A 25 -7.53 4.74 1.34
N TRP A 26 -6.38 4.26 0.87
CA TRP A 26 -5.77 3.06 1.41
C TRP A 26 -5.18 3.28 2.80
N LEU A 27 -4.68 4.47 3.10
CA LEU A 27 -4.22 4.82 4.45
C LEU A 27 -5.39 4.84 5.45
N LYS A 28 -6.57 5.27 4.99
CA LYS A 28 -7.75 5.35 5.85
C LYS A 28 -8.42 3.99 6.03
N TYR A 29 -8.63 3.25 4.96
CA TYR A 29 -9.45 2.04 4.96
C TYR A 29 -8.65 0.75 4.86
N GLY A 30 -7.45 0.79 4.32
CA GLY A 30 -6.66 -0.41 4.07
C GLY A 30 -5.76 -0.83 5.21
N LEU A 31 -5.25 0.10 6.01
CA LEU A 31 -4.32 -0.25 7.08
C LEU A 31 -5.02 -1.01 8.20
N ASP A 32 -4.46 -2.15 8.57
CA ASP A 32 -4.87 -2.86 9.78
C ASP A 32 -4.09 -2.28 10.96
N LYS A 33 -4.76 -1.45 11.74
CA LYS A 33 -4.13 -0.72 12.85
C LYS A 33 -3.95 -1.58 14.10
N VAL A 34 -4.53 -2.76 14.11
CA VAL A 34 -4.43 -3.69 15.25
C VAL A 34 -3.32 -4.71 15.02
N ASN A 35 -3.32 -5.37 13.86
CA ASN A 35 -2.40 -6.47 13.56
C ASN A 35 -1.26 -6.08 12.62
N GLY A 36 -1.33 -4.92 12.02
CA GLY A 36 -0.35 -4.46 11.03
C GLY A 36 -0.67 -4.93 9.62
N GLY A 37 0.10 -4.41 8.68
CA GLY A 37 -0.11 -4.73 7.27
C GLY A 37 -1.31 -4.02 6.67
N ILE A 38 -1.64 -4.42 5.43
CA ILE A 38 -2.74 -3.81 4.69
C ILE A 38 -3.78 -4.87 4.31
N TYR A 39 -5.06 -4.55 4.49
CA TYR A 39 -6.15 -5.37 3.96
C TYR A 39 -6.14 -5.30 2.44
N THR A 40 -6.41 -6.43 1.80
CA THR A 40 -6.41 -6.53 0.33
C THR A 40 -7.80 -6.62 -0.27
N CYS A 41 -8.82 -6.82 0.55
CA CYS A 41 -10.20 -6.99 0.13
C CYS A 41 -11.08 -5.89 0.72
N VAL A 42 -10.98 -4.69 0.16
CA VAL A 42 -11.72 -3.50 0.60
C VAL A 42 -12.63 -3.06 -0.54
N ASP A 43 -13.90 -2.79 -0.23
CA ASP A 43 -14.86 -2.34 -1.23
C ASP A 43 -14.62 -0.87 -1.60
N ARG A 44 -15.26 -0.44 -2.67
CA ARG A 44 -15.12 0.91 -3.22
C ARG A 44 -15.44 2.00 -2.20
N ASP A 45 -16.38 1.75 -1.29
CA ASP A 45 -16.78 2.70 -0.25
C ASP A 45 -15.88 2.65 0.99
N GLY A 46 -14.89 1.76 1.02
CA GLY A 46 -13.98 1.59 2.15
C GLY A 46 -14.37 0.50 3.11
N SER A 47 -15.50 -0.18 2.90
CA SER A 47 -15.90 -1.28 3.78
C SER A 47 -15.02 -2.50 3.58
N LEU A 48 -14.66 -3.16 4.70
CA LEU A 48 -13.83 -4.37 4.66
C LEU A 48 -14.69 -5.56 4.24
N MET A 49 -14.28 -6.22 3.16
CA MET A 49 -15.00 -7.36 2.60
C MET A 49 -14.47 -8.69 3.13
N ASP A 50 -13.18 -8.78 3.36
CA ASP A 50 -12.50 -9.99 3.80
C ASP A 50 -11.21 -9.60 4.51
N THR A 51 -10.82 -10.39 5.52
CA THR A 51 -9.59 -10.15 6.29
C THR A 51 -8.37 -10.89 5.73
N THR A 52 -8.54 -11.70 4.68
CA THR A 52 -7.42 -12.35 4.00
C THR A 52 -6.44 -11.29 3.48
N LYS A 53 -5.17 -11.48 3.79
CA LYS A 53 -4.11 -10.56 3.37
C LYS A 53 -3.19 -11.27 2.39
N SER A 54 -3.14 -10.78 1.16
CA SER A 54 -2.16 -11.22 0.17
C SER A 54 -0.78 -10.72 0.57
N VAL A 55 0.18 -11.61 0.67
CA VAL A 55 1.56 -11.25 1.03
C VAL A 55 2.20 -10.41 -0.08
N TRP A 56 1.89 -10.72 -1.33
CA TRP A 56 2.35 -9.94 -2.46
C TRP A 56 1.90 -8.47 -2.39
N PHE A 57 0.65 -8.26 -2.00
CA PHE A 57 0.13 -6.90 -1.81
C PHE A 57 0.82 -6.16 -0.67
N GLN A 58 1.22 -6.87 0.38
CA GLN A 58 1.97 -6.24 1.48
C GLN A 58 3.27 -5.63 0.95
N GLY A 59 4.05 -6.41 0.20
CA GLY A 59 5.30 -5.93 -0.38
C GLY A 59 5.09 -4.78 -1.35
N ARG A 60 4.08 -4.87 -2.20
CA ARG A 60 3.75 -3.83 -3.17
C ARG A 60 3.32 -2.53 -2.49
N PHE A 61 2.49 -2.62 -1.48
CA PHE A 61 2.04 -1.43 -0.74
C PHE A 61 3.20 -0.75 -0.02
N ALA A 62 4.05 -1.52 0.64
CA ALA A 62 5.25 -0.98 1.29
C ALA A 62 6.15 -0.28 0.27
N PHE A 63 6.33 -0.89 -0.91
CA PHE A 63 7.12 -0.29 -1.99
C PHE A 63 6.51 1.05 -2.43
N ILE A 64 5.21 1.09 -2.70
CA ILE A 64 4.54 2.31 -3.18
C ILE A 64 4.66 3.44 -2.15
N CYS A 65 4.42 3.15 -0.87
CA CYS A 65 4.55 4.15 0.18
C CYS A 65 5.98 4.68 0.31
N SER A 66 6.96 3.79 0.23
CA SER A 66 8.38 4.17 0.30
C SER A 66 8.80 4.98 -0.93
N TYR A 67 8.38 4.55 -2.11
CA TYR A 67 8.70 5.24 -3.35
C TYR A 67 8.10 6.64 -3.36
N ALA A 68 6.84 6.78 -2.98
CA ALA A 68 6.17 8.07 -2.91
C ALA A 68 6.84 8.99 -1.90
N TYR A 69 7.22 8.46 -0.74
CA TYR A 69 7.95 9.22 0.27
C TYR A 69 9.28 9.75 -0.25
N ASN A 70 10.03 8.92 -0.96
CA ASN A 70 11.35 9.30 -1.46
C ASN A 70 11.31 10.21 -2.69
N ASN A 71 10.29 10.12 -3.52
CA ASN A 71 10.29 10.72 -4.85
C ASN A 71 9.21 11.76 -5.08
N ILE A 72 8.17 11.82 -4.25
CA ILE A 72 7.06 12.75 -4.44
C ILE A 72 6.99 13.77 -3.30
N GLU A 73 6.83 13.29 -2.06
CA GLU A 73 6.66 14.14 -0.90
C GLU A 73 7.09 13.42 0.37
N LYS A 74 7.78 14.10 1.27
CA LYS A 74 8.20 13.53 2.56
C LYS A 74 7.02 13.48 3.55
N ASN A 75 5.99 12.72 3.21
CA ASN A 75 4.81 12.55 4.05
C ASN A 75 5.06 11.46 5.09
N GLU A 76 5.06 11.82 6.36
CA GLU A 76 5.38 10.90 7.45
C GLU A 76 4.36 9.76 7.58
N ALA A 77 3.09 9.98 7.19
CA ALA A 77 2.09 8.92 7.19
C ALA A 77 2.44 7.80 6.20
N TRP A 78 3.03 8.15 5.06
CA TRP A 78 3.47 7.16 4.07
C TRP A 78 4.66 6.35 4.59
N LEU A 79 5.60 7.00 5.24
CA LEU A 79 6.75 6.32 5.85
C LEU A 79 6.29 5.37 6.95
N ALA A 80 5.37 5.82 7.81
CA ALA A 80 4.82 4.99 8.88
C ALA A 80 4.05 3.79 8.33
N ALA A 81 3.29 3.97 7.25
CA ALA A 81 2.56 2.89 6.59
C ALA A 81 3.51 1.86 5.98
N ALA A 82 4.57 2.33 5.33
CA ALA A 82 5.59 1.45 4.78
C ALA A 82 6.26 0.62 5.88
N LYS A 83 6.65 1.27 6.96
CA LYS A 83 7.30 0.60 8.09
C LYS A 83 6.38 -0.45 8.72
N SER A 84 5.13 -0.07 9.00
CA SER A 84 4.14 -1.00 9.57
C SER A 84 3.96 -2.23 8.69
N THR A 85 3.93 -2.04 7.39
CA THR A 85 3.75 -3.15 6.43
C THR A 85 4.98 -4.05 6.38
N ILE A 86 6.18 -3.49 6.39
CA ILE A 86 7.42 -4.28 6.44
C ILE A 86 7.52 -5.06 7.75
N ASP A 87 7.22 -4.43 8.87
CA ASP A 87 7.21 -5.10 10.19
C ASP A 87 6.22 -6.28 10.18
N PHE A 88 5.06 -6.10 9.57
CA PHE A 88 4.08 -7.18 9.42
C PHE A 88 4.62 -8.33 8.57
N ILE A 89 5.28 -8.01 7.45
CA ILE A 89 5.88 -9.04 6.57
C ILE A 89 6.91 -9.85 7.35
N GLU A 90 7.80 -9.19 8.06
CA GLU A 90 8.84 -9.87 8.85
C GLU A 90 8.24 -10.77 9.94
N ALA A 91 7.19 -10.30 10.61
CA ALA A 91 6.60 -11.00 11.74
C ALA A 91 5.73 -12.19 11.34
N HIS A 92 5.03 -12.12 10.19
CA HIS A 92 3.94 -13.05 9.89
C HIS A 92 4.03 -13.76 8.55
N CYS A 93 4.81 -13.27 7.60
CA CYS A 93 4.73 -13.74 6.22
C CYS A 93 5.68 -14.88 5.88
N PHE A 94 6.46 -15.36 6.83
CA PHE A 94 7.40 -16.47 6.62
C PHE A 94 7.07 -17.64 7.54
N ASP A 95 7.25 -18.86 7.03
CA ASP A 95 7.15 -20.06 7.86
C ASP A 95 8.49 -20.33 8.60
N SER A 96 8.52 -21.43 9.37
CA SER A 96 9.71 -21.78 10.16
C SER A 96 10.95 -22.08 9.29
N ASP A 97 10.75 -22.43 8.02
CA ASP A 97 11.82 -22.70 7.06
C ASP A 97 12.28 -21.46 6.29
N GLY A 98 11.68 -20.30 6.57
CA GLY A 98 11.99 -19.06 5.87
C GLY A 98 11.30 -18.90 4.54
N ARG A 99 10.31 -19.74 4.23
CA ARG A 99 9.51 -19.62 3.01
C ARG A 99 8.37 -18.64 3.21
N MET A 100 8.09 -17.85 2.19
CA MET A 100 7.03 -16.86 2.26
C MET A 100 5.66 -17.48 1.96
N TYR A 101 4.66 -17.13 2.75
CA TYR A 101 3.27 -17.51 2.48
C TYR A 101 2.72 -16.74 1.28
N LEU A 102 1.73 -17.30 0.60
CA LEU A 102 1.00 -16.61 -0.45
C LEU A 102 0.02 -15.60 0.14
N SER A 103 -0.71 -16.02 1.16
CA SER A 103 -1.69 -15.19 1.85
C SER A 103 -1.85 -15.62 3.29
N LEU A 104 -2.41 -14.74 4.11
CA LEU A 104 -2.66 -14.95 5.53
C LEU A 104 -4.14 -14.72 5.82
N ILE A 105 -4.70 -15.56 6.69
CA ILE A 105 -6.10 -15.48 7.12
C ILE A 105 -6.12 -15.27 8.62
N HIS A 106 -6.99 -14.39 9.10
CA HIS A 106 -7.20 -14.12 10.53
C HIS A 106 -6.01 -13.47 11.25
N ILE A 107 -5.24 -12.66 10.54
CA ILE A 107 -4.18 -11.86 11.16
C ILE A 107 -4.37 -10.38 10.88
#